data_de734a6ee90d202a237a9361613d517a
#
_entry.id   de734a6ee90d202a237a9361613d517a
#
_cell.length_a   1.000
_cell.length_b   1.000
_cell.length_c   1.000
_cell.angle_alpha   90.00
_cell.angle_beta   90.00
_cell.angle_gamma   90.00
#
_symmetry.space_group_name_H-M   'P 1'
#
loop_
_entity.id
_entity.type
_entity.pdbx_description
1 polymer ?
#
loop_
_entity_poly.entity_id
_entity_poly.type
_entity_poly.pdbx_seq_one_letter_code
_entity_poly.pdbx_strand_id
1 'polypeptide(L)'
;MITRCYLEITNVCNLDCVFCPKTNRAKHTLTLEEFDVLTSRLKGEVRFLYFHLMGEPFLHSQLPQFVRMAREKGFTPVLTTNGTLLSRRTDMLEELPHKVQISLHSHEGNGKADLEEYIGEVMTFAMEAASRGCIIVLRLWNEGGHNSQNQTILDLMAEYQPRPWTERHDGWKLTDNLFLENDNMFEWPDLQHEVYDEEEVFCYALRNQIGVLVDGTVVPCCLDHNGDMPLGNLYEQSLKQILTSPRARALYEGFTRHAAVEPLCQRCGYSAVSKRFRKNS
;
A
#
# COMPACT_ATOMS: atom_id res chain seq x y z
N MET A 1 9.06 3.57 17.37
CA MET A 1 7.88 2.70 17.64
C MET A 1 7.20 2.44 16.32
N ILE A 2 6.94 1.17 15.97
CA ILE A 2 6.23 0.78 14.75
C ILE A 2 4.78 1.24 14.91
N THR A 3 4.27 1.99 13.93
CA THR A 3 2.90 2.52 13.95
C THR A 3 2.03 1.94 12.83
N ARG A 4 2.66 1.36 11.79
CA ARG A 4 2.01 0.86 10.57
C ARG A 4 2.33 -0.62 10.38
N CYS A 5 1.31 -1.41 10.08
CA CYS A 5 1.45 -2.78 9.62
C CYS A 5 0.73 -2.94 8.28
N TYR A 6 1.43 -3.43 7.28
CA TYR A 6 0.85 -3.86 6.01
C TYR A 6 0.51 -5.34 6.12
N LEU A 7 -0.76 -5.64 6.40
CA LEU A 7 -1.27 -7.00 6.50
C LEU A 7 -1.88 -7.41 5.15
N GLU A 8 -1.22 -8.30 4.47
CA GLU A 8 -1.70 -8.84 3.20
C GLU A 8 -2.88 -9.78 3.46
N ILE A 9 -4.11 -9.31 3.20
CA ILE A 9 -5.33 -10.13 3.40
C ILE A 9 -5.57 -11.09 2.22
N THR A 10 -4.97 -10.81 1.08
CA THR A 10 -4.94 -11.68 -0.10
C THR A 10 -3.75 -11.32 -0.98
N ASN A 11 -3.14 -12.29 -1.63
CA ASN A 11 -2.14 -12.07 -2.68
C ASN A 11 -2.70 -12.37 -4.09
N VAL A 12 -4.03 -12.49 -4.20
CA VAL A 12 -4.74 -12.61 -5.48
C VAL A 12 -5.11 -11.24 -5.99
N CYS A 13 -4.86 -10.97 -7.28
CA CYS A 13 -5.22 -9.72 -7.95
C CYS A 13 -5.96 -10.03 -9.26
N ASN A 14 -6.92 -9.19 -9.62
CA ASN A 14 -7.65 -9.27 -10.89
C ASN A 14 -6.95 -8.54 -12.04
N LEU A 15 -5.86 -7.82 -11.75
CA LEU A 15 -5.04 -7.11 -12.73
C LEU A 15 -3.64 -7.71 -12.86
N ASP A 16 -2.99 -7.37 -13.98
CA ASP A 16 -1.63 -7.79 -14.32
C ASP A 16 -0.76 -6.59 -14.72
N CYS A 17 -0.74 -5.54 -13.86
CA CYS A 17 -0.05 -4.30 -14.15
C CYS A 17 1.43 -4.51 -14.47
N VAL A 18 1.92 -3.85 -15.52
CA VAL A 18 3.30 -4.00 -16.01
C VAL A 18 4.36 -3.53 -15.02
N PHE A 19 4.02 -2.60 -14.13
CA PHE A 19 4.91 -2.08 -13.09
C PHE A 19 4.88 -2.87 -11.78
N CYS A 20 3.96 -3.83 -11.64
CA CYS A 20 3.83 -4.62 -10.42
C CYS A 20 4.77 -5.82 -10.46
N PRO A 21 5.59 -6.07 -9.42
CA PRO A 21 6.55 -7.18 -9.41
C PRO A 21 5.88 -8.54 -9.34
N LYS A 22 4.58 -8.60 -9.00
CA LYS A 22 3.84 -9.84 -8.69
C LYS A 22 4.44 -10.56 -7.48
N THR A 23 4.04 -11.81 -7.25
CA THR A 23 4.65 -12.67 -6.26
C THR A 23 4.61 -14.12 -6.72
N ASN A 24 5.68 -14.84 -6.44
CA ASN A 24 5.82 -16.28 -6.73
C ASN A 24 5.26 -17.16 -5.61
N ARG A 25 4.78 -16.56 -4.50
CA ARG A 25 4.21 -17.27 -3.36
C ARG A 25 2.88 -17.95 -3.74
N ALA A 26 2.56 -19.04 -3.05
CA ALA A 26 1.26 -19.70 -3.19
C ALA A 26 0.11 -18.69 -3.00
N LYS A 27 -0.90 -18.76 -3.87
CA LYS A 27 -2.07 -17.89 -3.77
C LYS A 27 -2.90 -18.27 -2.55
N HIS A 28 -3.21 -17.28 -1.75
CA HIS A 28 -4.05 -17.43 -0.56
C HIS A 28 -4.87 -16.16 -0.30
N THR A 29 -5.97 -16.34 0.39
CA THR A 29 -6.87 -15.28 0.86
C THR A 29 -7.26 -15.62 2.28
N LEU A 30 -7.03 -14.72 3.23
CA LEU A 30 -7.28 -14.97 4.65
C LEU A 30 -8.74 -15.30 4.91
N THR A 31 -8.98 -16.26 5.79
CA THR A 31 -10.28 -16.45 6.43
C THR A 31 -10.49 -15.44 7.57
N LEU A 32 -11.72 -15.34 8.09
CA LEU A 32 -12.00 -14.51 9.29
C LEU A 32 -11.19 -14.97 10.49
N GLU A 33 -11.00 -16.28 10.66
CA GLU A 33 -10.24 -16.88 11.74
C GLU A 33 -8.76 -16.53 11.65
N GLU A 34 -8.15 -16.66 10.46
CA GLU A 34 -6.76 -16.29 10.24
C GLU A 34 -6.54 -14.80 10.50
N PHE A 35 -7.45 -13.94 9.99
CA PHE A 35 -7.40 -12.49 10.23
C PHE A 35 -7.54 -12.18 11.73
N ASP A 36 -8.43 -12.87 12.44
CA ASP A 36 -8.60 -12.70 13.89
C ASP A 36 -7.32 -13.03 14.66
N VAL A 37 -6.68 -14.17 14.33
CA VAL A 37 -5.41 -14.59 14.95
C VAL A 37 -4.31 -13.56 14.70
N LEU A 38 -4.07 -13.18 13.44
CA LEU A 38 -2.99 -12.26 13.10
C LEU A 38 -3.21 -10.88 13.74
N THR A 39 -4.45 -10.35 13.69
CA THR A 39 -4.76 -9.05 14.29
C THR A 39 -4.71 -9.09 15.82
N SER A 40 -5.03 -10.22 16.45
CA SER A 40 -4.86 -10.40 17.90
C SER A 40 -3.38 -10.32 18.33
N ARG A 41 -2.45 -10.84 17.49
CA ARG A 41 -1.00 -10.73 17.72
C ARG A 41 -0.45 -9.33 17.51
N LEU A 42 -1.12 -8.50 16.71
CA LEU A 42 -0.74 -7.12 16.40
C LEU A 42 -1.41 -6.09 17.33
N LYS A 43 -2.44 -6.50 18.10
CA LYS A 43 -3.22 -5.60 18.95
C LYS A 43 -2.35 -4.90 20.00
N GLY A 44 -2.43 -3.55 20.01
CA GLY A 44 -1.64 -2.71 20.92
C GLY A 44 -0.20 -2.47 20.47
N GLU A 45 0.30 -3.17 19.45
CA GLU A 45 1.66 -3.03 18.93
C GLU A 45 1.73 -2.05 17.76
N VAL A 46 0.64 -1.93 16.97
CA VAL A 46 0.53 -1.04 15.81
C VAL A 46 -0.81 -0.29 15.85
N ARG A 47 -0.84 0.89 15.24
CA ARG A 47 -2.05 1.72 15.17
C ARG A 47 -2.76 1.58 13.81
N PHE A 48 -2.01 1.74 12.72
CA PHE A 48 -2.57 1.71 11.36
C PHE A 48 -2.40 0.31 10.78
N LEU A 49 -3.50 -0.26 10.30
CA LEU A 49 -3.51 -1.55 9.65
C LEU A 49 -3.89 -1.38 8.18
N TYR A 50 -2.91 -1.55 7.30
CA TYR A 50 -3.05 -1.47 5.85
C TYR A 50 -3.36 -2.85 5.30
N PHE A 51 -4.48 -3.03 4.59
CA PHE A 51 -4.94 -4.34 4.11
C PHE A 51 -4.37 -4.71 2.74
N HIS A 52 -3.13 -4.36 2.51
CA HIS A 52 -2.43 -4.72 1.29
C HIS A 52 -0.93 -4.89 1.52
N LEU A 53 -0.34 -5.70 0.70
CA LEU A 53 1.07 -5.76 0.38
C LEU A 53 1.13 -6.11 -1.10
N MET A 54 0.64 -7.31 -1.48
CA MET A 54 0.28 -7.68 -2.84
C MET A 54 -1.23 -7.93 -2.94
N GLY A 55 -1.73 -8.25 -4.15
CA GLY A 55 -3.14 -8.58 -4.37
C GLY A 55 -4.08 -7.37 -4.46
N GLU A 56 -5.38 -7.64 -4.57
CA GLU A 56 -6.44 -6.64 -4.60
C GLU A 56 -7.45 -6.91 -3.46
N PRO A 57 -7.47 -6.06 -2.42
CA PRO A 57 -8.34 -6.26 -1.26
C PRO A 57 -9.83 -6.31 -1.59
N PHE A 58 -10.29 -5.57 -2.60
CA PHE A 58 -11.70 -5.55 -2.99
C PHE A 58 -12.19 -6.85 -3.64
N LEU A 59 -11.30 -7.79 -3.99
CA LEU A 59 -11.68 -9.16 -4.33
C LEU A 59 -12.17 -9.96 -3.12
N HIS A 60 -11.77 -9.57 -1.91
CA HIS A 60 -12.13 -10.30 -0.70
C HIS A 60 -13.60 -10.10 -0.37
N SER A 61 -14.41 -11.16 -0.41
CA SER A 61 -15.86 -11.08 -0.16
C SER A 61 -16.21 -10.59 1.26
N GLN A 62 -15.36 -10.88 2.24
CA GLN A 62 -15.56 -10.52 3.64
C GLN A 62 -14.80 -9.23 4.05
N LEU A 63 -14.41 -8.39 3.07
CA LEU A 63 -13.66 -7.16 3.34
C LEU A 63 -14.36 -6.21 4.35
N PRO A 64 -15.70 -5.98 4.30
CA PRO A 64 -16.38 -5.17 5.31
C PRO A 64 -16.23 -5.73 6.73
N GLN A 65 -16.31 -7.07 6.88
CA GLN A 65 -16.12 -7.71 8.17
C GLN A 65 -14.69 -7.50 8.70
N PHE A 66 -13.67 -7.57 7.84
CA PHE A 66 -12.28 -7.28 8.22
C PHE A 66 -12.10 -5.83 8.70
N VAL A 67 -12.73 -4.87 8.03
CA VAL A 67 -12.70 -3.46 8.45
C VAL A 67 -13.32 -3.30 9.84
N ARG A 68 -14.47 -3.92 10.08
CA ARG A 68 -15.16 -3.89 11.38
C ARG A 68 -14.31 -4.53 12.47
N MET A 69 -13.83 -5.75 12.25
CA MET A 69 -12.98 -6.48 13.22
C MET A 69 -11.72 -5.69 13.57
N ALA A 70 -11.08 -5.04 12.59
CA ALA A 70 -9.91 -4.21 12.83
C ALA A 70 -10.25 -3.02 13.74
N ARG A 71 -11.38 -2.33 13.51
CA ARG A 71 -11.84 -1.22 14.36
C ARG A 71 -12.17 -1.68 15.79
N GLU A 72 -12.87 -2.79 15.94
CA GLU A 72 -13.22 -3.36 17.24
C GLU A 72 -11.97 -3.72 18.06
N LYS A 73 -10.88 -4.10 17.38
CA LYS A 73 -9.58 -4.35 18.03
C LYS A 73 -8.76 -3.09 18.29
N GLY A 74 -9.26 -1.91 17.86
CA GLY A 74 -8.62 -0.61 18.08
C GLY A 74 -7.63 -0.17 16.99
N PHE A 75 -7.61 -0.85 15.83
CA PHE A 75 -6.82 -0.41 14.69
C PHE A 75 -7.50 0.69 13.89
N THR A 76 -6.70 1.43 13.13
CA THR A 76 -7.15 2.37 12.11
C THR A 76 -6.95 1.71 10.74
N PRO A 77 -8.00 1.12 10.11
CA PRO A 77 -7.86 0.39 8.86
C PRO A 77 -7.66 1.33 7.67
N VAL A 78 -6.76 0.95 6.76
CA VAL A 78 -6.44 1.65 5.51
C VAL A 78 -6.46 0.64 4.37
N LEU A 79 -7.13 0.96 3.27
CA LEU A 79 -7.18 0.14 2.07
C LEU A 79 -6.38 0.78 0.93
N THR A 80 -5.78 -0.05 0.07
CA THR A 80 -5.28 0.35 -1.24
C THR A 80 -5.91 -0.56 -2.28
N THR A 81 -6.44 0.00 -3.35
CA THR A 81 -7.14 -0.72 -4.42
C THR A 81 -6.74 -0.19 -5.79
N ASN A 82 -6.88 -1.03 -6.80
CA ASN A 82 -6.76 -0.63 -8.20
C ASN A 82 -8.03 0.07 -8.74
N GLY A 83 -9.11 0.12 -7.96
CA GLY A 83 -10.35 0.82 -8.28
C GLY A 83 -11.33 0.09 -9.20
N THR A 84 -10.94 -1.01 -9.83
CA THR A 84 -11.77 -1.67 -10.86
C THR A 84 -13.00 -2.44 -10.35
N LEU A 85 -13.15 -2.55 -9.03
CA LEU A 85 -14.25 -3.28 -8.41
C LEU A 85 -15.18 -2.38 -7.59
N LEU A 86 -14.95 -1.07 -7.58
CA LEU A 86 -15.67 -0.14 -6.69
C LEU A 86 -17.17 -0.11 -6.95
N SER A 87 -17.59 -0.12 -8.22
CA SER A 87 -19.01 -0.14 -8.59
C SER A 87 -19.75 -1.42 -8.16
N ARG A 88 -19.01 -2.53 -7.98
CA ARG A 88 -19.55 -3.83 -7.56
C ARG A 88 -19.47 -4.07 -6.06
N ARG A 89 -18.84 -3.17 -5.32
CA ARG A 89 -18.58 -3.29 -3.88
C ARG A 89 -19.21 -2.14 -3.10
N THR A 90 -20.49 -1.87 -3.40
CA THR A 90 -21.30 -0.88 -2.68
C THR A 90 -21.49 -1.23 -1.21
N ASP A 91 -21.34 -2.51 -0.82
CA ASP A 91 -21.28 -2.98 0.57
C ASP A 91 -20.17 -2.28 1.38
N MET A 92 -19.09 -1.84 0.73
CA MET A 92 -18.01 -1.10 1.37
C MET A 92 -18.42 0.32 1.80
N LEU A 93 -19.45 0.91 1.22
CA LEU A 93 -19.99 2.21 1.65
C LEU A 93 -20.68 2.13 3.00
N GLU A 94 -21.13 0.95 3.42
CA GLU A 94 -21.75 0.73 4.74
C GLU A 94 -20.69 0.50 5.84
N GLU A 95 -19.49 0.05 5.46
CA GLU A 95 -18.37 -0.25 6.38
C GLU A 95 -17.07 0.37 5.88
N LEU A 96 -17.05 1.70 5.73
CA LEU A 96 -15.89 2.43 5.22
C LEU A 96 -14.68 2.34 6.18
N PRO A 97 -13.45 2.12 5.69
CA PRO A 97 -12.25 2.24 6.49
C PRO A 97 -11.96 3.72 6.82
N HIS A 98 -10.91 3.97 7.60
CA HIS A 98 -10.43 5.33 7.84
C HIS A 98 -9.95 6.02 6.54
N LYS A 99 -9.29 5.25 5.67
CA LYS A 99 -8.74 5.76 4.40
C LYS A 99 -8.83 4.70 3.32
N VAL A 100 -9.14 5.13 2.09
CA VAL A 100 -8.97 4.34 0.86
C VAL A 100 -8.01 5.07 -0.07
N GLN A 101 -7.03 4.36 -0.58
CA GLN A 101 -6.06 4.83 -1.58
C GLN A 101 -6.38 4.11 -2.90
N ILE A 102 -6.64 4.86 -3.97
CA ILE A 102 -7.04 4.31 -5.27
C ILE A 102 -5.92 4.60 -6.27
N SER A 103 -5.33 3.53 -6.81
CA SER A 103 -4.20 3.61 -7.74
C SER A 103 -4.69 3.81 -9.18
N LEU A 104 -4.97 5.07 -9.59
CA LEU A 104 -5.48 5.39 -10.94
C LEU A 104 -4.51 4.95 -12.05
N HIS A 105 -3.19 5.05 -11.79
CA HIS A 105 -2.15 4.59 -12.72
C HIS A 105 -2.20 3.09 -13.04
N SER A 106 -2.95 2.29 -12.26
CA SER A 106 -3.16 0.87 -12.57
C SER A 106 -3.96 0.67 -13.86
N HIS A 107 -4.79 1.63 -14.27
CA HIS A 107 -5.54 1.57 -15.52
C HIS A 107 -4.58 1.52 -16.73
N GLU A 108 -3.65 2.46 -16.83
CA GLU A 108 -2.67 2.49 -17.93
C GLU A 108 -1.76 1.25 -17.92
N GLY A 109 -1.41 0.74 -16.74
CA GLY A 109 -0.62 -0.48 -16.57
C GLY A 109 -1.30 -1.77 -17.07
N ASN A 110 -2.60 -1.75 -17.42
CA ASN A 110 -3.36 -2.89 -17.91
C ASN A 110 -3.97 -2.71 -19.30
N GLY A 111 -4.32 -1.48 -19.71
CA GLY A 111 -4.77 -1.11 -21.05
C GLY A 111 -6.06 -1.79 -21.57
N LYS A 112 -6.96 -2.28 -20.69
CA LYS A 112 -8.07 -3.16 -21.09
C LYS A 112 -9.47 -2.60 -20.82
N ALA A 113 -9.63 -1.56 -20.01
CA ALA A 113 -10.93 -0.98 -19.66
C ALA A 113 -11.12 0.36 -20.38
N ASP A 114 -12.38 0.78 -20.55
CA ASP A 114 -12.70 2.14 -20.95
C ASP A 114 -12.30 3.12 -19.84
N LEU A 115 -11.52 4.14 -20.17
CA LEU A 115 -10.97 5.08 -19.19
C LEU A 115 -12.06 5.97 -18.60
N GLU A 116 -13.00 6.44 -19.41
CA GLU A 116 -14.10 7.31 -18.99
C GLU A 116 -15.01 6.58 -18.01
N GLU A 117 -15.41 5.35 -18.36
CA GLU A 117 -16.21 4.47 -17.47
C GLU A 117 -15.47 4.22 -16.16
N TYR A 118 -14.18 3.84 -16.21
CA TYR A 118 -13.37 3.58 -15.03
C TYR A 118 -13.27 4.81 -14.11
N ILE A 119 -12.96 6.00 -14.65
CA ILE A 119 -12.87 7.22 -13.86
C ILE A 119 -14.25 7.60 -13.29
N GLY A 120 -15.32 7.40 -14.05
CA GLY A 120 -16.70 7.60 -13.59
C GLY A 120 -17.05 6.75 -12.37
N GLU A 121 -16.75 5.45 -12.42
CA GLU A 121 -16.95 4.54 -11.28
C GLU A 121 -16.12 4.93 -10.06
N VAL A 122 -14.84 5.24 -10.27
CA VAL A 122 -13.92 5.68 -9.21
C VAL A 122 -14.42 6.96 -8.56
N MET A 123 -14.75 8.00 -9.35
CA MET A 123 -15.17 9.29 -8.81
C MET A 123 -16.51 9.19 -8.09
N THR A 124 -17.45 8.40 -8.59
CA THR A 124 -18.74 8.15 -7.91
C THR A 124 -18.52 7.55 -6.52
N PHE A 125 -17.73 6.48 -6.41
CA PHE A 125 -17.40 5.89 -5.11
C PHE A 125 -16.62 6.87 -4.22
N ALA A 126 -15.62 7.54 -4.77
CA ALA A 126 -14.73 8.42 -4.03
C ALA A 126 -15.47 9.60 -3.40
N MET A 127 -16.36 10.25 -4.15
CA MET A 127 -17.17 11.37 -3.65
C MET A 127 -18.14 10.91 -2.58
N GLU A 128 -18.84 9.79 -2.78
CA GLU A 128 -19.76 9.23 -1.79
C GLU A 128 -19.03 8.84 -0.49
N ALA A 129 -17.91 8.12 -0.59
CA ALA A 129 -17.13 7.72 0.57
C ALA A 129 -16.52 8.94 1.31
N ALA A 130 -16.05 9.96 0.58
CA ALA A 130 -15.53 11.18 1.15
C ALA A 130 -16.61 11.98 1.89
N SER A 131 -17.83 12.05 1.35
CA SER A 131 -18.97 12.69 1.99
C SER A 131 -19.36 12.05 3.32
N ARG A 132 -19.10 10.75 3.47
CA ARG A 132 -19.32 9.97 4.70
C ARG A 132 -18.12 10.02 5.66
N GLY A 133 -17.09 10.84 5.38
CA GLY A 133 -15.93 11.06 6.25
C GLY A 133 -14.76 10.12 6.05
N CYS A 134 -14.78 9.23 5.06
CA CYS A 134 -13.63 8.44 4.68
C CYS A 134 -12.60 9.32 3.94
N ILE A 135 -11.33 9.22 4.29
CA ILE A 135 -10.26 9.90 3.54
C ILE A 135 -10.00 9.12 2.25
N ILE A 136 -10.22 9.75 1.11
CA ILE A 136 -9.93 9.18 -0.20
C ILE A 136 -8.69 9.84 -0.79
N VAL A 137 -7.75 9.01 -1.23
CA VAL A 137 -6.53 9.45 -1.91
C VAL A 137 -6.45 8.77 -3.27
N LEU A 138 -6.69 9.52 -4.32
CA LEU A 138 -6.45 9.12 -5.69
C LEU A 138 -4.96 9.24 -5.98
N ARG A 139 -4.35 8.25 -6.63
CA ARG A 139 -2.89 8.19 -6.82
C ARG A 139 -2.51 8.09 -8.28
N LEU A 140 -1.60 8.97 -8.70
CA LEU A 140 -0.86 8.91 -9.96
C LEU A 140 0.63 8.80 -9.62
N TRP A 141 1.06 7.62 -9.16
CA TRP A 141 2.44 7.31 -8.79
C TRP A 141 3.19 6.70 -9.96
N ASN A 142 3.20 7.39 -11.09
CA ASN A 142 3.74 6.93 -12.37
C ASN A 142 4.54 8.01 -13.10
N GLU A 143 4.93 9.08 -12.44
CA GLU A 143 5.79 10.11 -13.06
C GLU A 143 7.14 9.50 -13.42
N GLY A 144 7.61 9.79 -14.63
CA GLY A 144 8.83 9.18 -15.19
C GLY A 144 8.64 7.76 -15.73
N GLY A 145 7.41 7.22 -15.75
CA GLY A 145 7.05 5.92 -16.28
C GLY A 145 5.86 5.99 -17.25
N HIS A 146 4.92 5.05 -17.14
CA HIS A 146 3.70 4.99 -17.95
C HIS A 146 2.70 6.05 -17.44
N ASN A 147 2.74 7.26 -18.00
CA ASN A 147 1.96 8.41 -17.56
C ASN A 147 1.26 9.17 -18.68
N SER A 148 1.13 8.58 -19.86
CA SER A 148 0.54 9.21 -21.03
C SER A 148 -0.94 9.57 -20.85
N GLN A 149 -1.66 8.87 -19.98
CA GLN A 149 -3.07 9.10 -19.69
C GLN A 149 -3.31 10.09 -18.54
N ASN A 150 -2.29 10.53 -17.80
CA ASN A 150 -2.47 11.35 -16.60
C ASN A 150 -3.29 12.62 -16.88
N GLN A 151 -3.02 13.34 -17.97
CA GLN A 151 -3.77 14.56 -18.29
C GLN A 151 -5.25 14.25 -18.58
N THR A 152 -5.54 13.20 -19.33
CA THR A 152 -6.92 12.77 -19.62
C THR A 152 -7.64 12.39 -18.34
N ILE A 153 -6.97 11.66 -17.42
CA ILE A 153 -7.51 11.32 -16.10
C ILE A 153 -7.88 12.59 -15.32
N LEU A 154 -6.99 13.60 -15.30
CA LEU A 154 -7.24 14.86 -14.61
C LEU A 154 -8.41 15.65 -15.20
N ASP A 155 -8.60 15.60 -16.51
CA ASP A 155 -9.69 16.28 -17.19
C ASP A 155 -11.03 15.57 -16.94
N LEU A 156 -11.07 14.24 -17.00
CA LEU A 156 -12.25 13.45 -16.63
C LEU A 156 -12.63 13.65 -15.14
N MET A 157 -11.66 13.67 -14.23
CA MET A 157 -11.93 13.97 -12.82
C MET A 157 -12.54 15.35 -12.61
N ALA A 158 -12.16 16.35 -13.42
CA ALA A 158 -12.68 17.71 -13.34
C ALA A 158 -14.16 17.82 -13.77
N GLU A 159 -14.70 16.86 -14.51
CA GLU A 159 -16.14 16.78 -14.81
C GLU A 159 -16.96 16.44 -13.57
N TYR A 160 -16.40 15.65 -12.63
CA TYR A 160 -17.04 15.27 -11.37
C TYR A 160 -16.78 16.29 -10.26
N GLN A 161 -15.55 16.81 -10.19
CA GLN A 161 -15.14 17.80 -9.21
C GLN A 161 -14.42 18.96 -9.94
N PRO A 162 -15.18 20.05 -10.28
CA PRO A 162 -14.62 21.16 -11.05
C PRO A 162 -13.42 21.83 -10.39
N ARG A 163 -12.47 22.27 -11.21
CA ARG A 163 -11.32 23.10 -10.79
C ARG A 163 -11.80 24.54 -10.45
N PRO A 164 -11.06 25.32 -9.62
CA PRO A 164 -9.70 25.03 -9.16
C PRO A 164 -9.65 24.12 -7.94
N TRP A 165 -8.69 23.18 -7.91
CA TRP A 165 -8.36 22.39 -6.74
C TRP A 165 -7.31 23.10 -5.89
N THR A 166 -7.28 22.87 -4.57
CA THR A 166 -6.28 23.45 -3.68
C THR A 166 -4.97 22.69 -3.80
N GLU A 167 -3.91 23.38 -4.22
CA GLU A 167 -2.57 22.79 -4.37
C GLU A 167 -1.99 22.38 -3.01
N ARG A 168 -1.24 21.27 -3.00
CA ARG A 168 -0.48 20.72 -1.88
C ARG A 168 0.90 20.31 -2.37
N HIS A 169 1.80 20.01 -1.42
CA HIS A 169 3.17 19.61 -1.74
C HIS A 169 3.25 18.37 -2.66
N ASP A 170 2.33 17.43 -2.51
CA ASP A 170 2.29 16.11 -3.15
C ASP A 170 1.12 15.94 -4.13
N GLY A 171 0.46 17.04 -4.53
CA GLY A 171 -0.69 17.00 -5.43
C GLY A 171 -1.77 18.01 -5.09
N TRP A 172 -3.04 17.59 -4.97
CA TRP A 172 -4.17 18.50 -4.79
C TRP A 172 -5.17 17.97 -3.76
N LYS A 173 -5.84 18.91 -3.08
CA LYS A 173 -7.07 18.67 -2.33
C LYS A 173 -8.25 19.06 -3.23
N LEU A 174 -9.14 18.11 -3.51
CA LEU A 174 -10.34 18.30 -4.31
C LEU A 174 -11.50 18.74 -3.42
N THR A 175 -11.73 18.02 -2.31
CA THR A 175 -12.70 18.34 -1.25
C THR A 175 -12.11 18.05 0.13
N ASP A 176 -12.89 18.18 1.21
CA ASP A 176 -12.37 17.99 2.58
C ASP A 176 -11.75 16.61 2.83
N ASN A 177 -12.26 15.56 2.23
CA ASN A 177 -11.75 14.19 2.39
C ASN A 177 -11.30 13.55 1.07
N LEU A 178 -11.23 14.30 -0.03
CA LEU A 178 -10.83 13.80 -1.33
C LEU A 178 -9.57 14.50 -1.81
N PHE A 179 -8.52 13.70 -2.06
CA PHE A 179 -7.19 14.17 -2.42
C PHE A 179 -6.69 13.44 -3.67
N LEU A 180 -5.82 14.10 -4.43
CA LEU A 180 -5.02 13.50 -5.49
C LEU A 180 -3.55 13.64 -5.12
N GLU A 181 -2.80 12.54 -5.13
CA GLU A 181 -1.37 12.50 -4.90
C GLU A 181 -0.63 12.06 -6.16
N ASN A 182 0.45 12.77 -6.49
CA ASN A 182 1.40 12.41 -7.54
C ASN A 182 2.72 11.97 -6.91
N ASP A 183 3.36 10.96 -7.52
CA ASP A 183 4.71 10.55 -7.14
C ASP A 183 5.42 9.92 -8.34
N ASN A 184 6.74 9.84 -8.25
CA ASN A 184 7.55 9.18 -9.25
C ASN A 184 7.37 7.67 -9.18
N MET A 185 7.39 7.03 -10.35
CA MET A 185 7.54 5.59 -10.42
C MET A 185 8.90 5.18 -9.88
N PHE A 186 8.95 4.10 -9.13
CA PHE A 186 10.18 3.50 -8.63
C PHE A 186 10.27 2.04 -9.07
N GLU A 187 11.49 1.54 -9.14
CA GLU A 187 11.74 0.13 -9.41
C GLU A 187 11.61 -0.68 -8.12
N TRP A 188 10.77 -1.73 -8.16
CA TRP A 188 10.60 -2.63 -7.02
C TRP A 188 11.90 -3.35 -6.69
N PRO A 189 12.19 -3.61 -5.40
CA PRO A 189 13.38 -4.39 -5.05
C PRO A 189 13.27 -5.83 -5.58
N ASP A 190 14.33 -6.29 -6.24
CA ASP A 190 14.46 -7.66 -6.74
C ASP A 190 15.91 -8.11 -6.58
N LEU A 191 16.11 -9.35 -6.15
CA LEU A 191 17.46 -9.93 -5.96
C LEU A 191 18.23 -10.11 -7.28
N GLN A 192 17.53 -10.06 -8.42
CA GLN A 192 18.14 -10.13 -9.76
C GLN A 192 18.61 -8.77 -10.29
N HIS A 193 18.17 -7.66 -9.68
CA HIS A 193 18.61 -6.32 -10.06
C HIS A 193 20.04 -6.06 -9.62
N GLU A 194 20.69 -5.09 -10.27
CA GLU A 194 21.99 -4.59 -9.83
C GLU A 194 21.88 -3.87 -8.48
N VAL A 195 22.97 -3.87 -7.73
CA VAL A 195 23.06 -3.12 -6.48
C VAL A 195 23.12 -1.63 -6.80
N TYR A 196 22.29 -0.84 -6.16
CA TYR A 196 22.42 0.61 -6.21
C TYR A 196 23.66 1.02 -5.41
N ASP A 197 24.58 1.72 -6.05
CA ASP A 197 25.79 2.27 -5.41
C ASP A 197 25.40 3.53 -4.62
N GLU A 198 24.83 3.31 -3.44
CA GLU A 198 24.33 4.34 -2.55
C GLU A 198 25.16 4.38 -1.27
N GLU A 199 25.90 5.48 -1.05
CA GLU A 199 26.70 5.67 0.17
C GLU A 199 25.84 5.70 1.43
N GLU A 200 24.61 6.27 1.34
CA GLU A 200 23.69 6.38 2.46
C GLU A 200 22.27 5.98 2.08
N VAL A 201 21.66 5.09 2.84
CA VAL A 201 20.28 4.65 2.68
C VAL A 201 19.42 5.07 3.87
N PHE A 202 18.33 5.79 3.60
CA PHE A 202 17.30 6.02 4.61
C PHE A 202 16.09 5.14 4.33
N CYS A 203 15.62 4.41 5.34
CA CYS A 203 14.45 3.55 5.24
C CYS A 203 13.57 3.62 6.49
N TYR A 204 12.26 3.53 6.29
CA TYR A 204 11.27 3.45 7.36
C TYR A 204 11.03 2.03 7.87
N ALA A 205 11.56 1.00 7.20
CA ALA A 205 11.44 -0.40 7.59
C ALA A 205 11.89 -0.62 9.03
N LEU A 206 11.12 -1.34 9.82
CA LEU A 206 11.32 -1.59 11.25
C LEU A 206 11.41 -0.33 12.15
N ARG A 207 11.36 0.87 11.58
CA ARG A 207 11.31 2.13 12.34
C ARG A 207 9.87 2.54 12.65
N ASN A 208 9.01 2.55 11.64
CA ASN A 208 7.60 2.89 11.79
C ASN A 208 6.65 1.93 11.05
N GLN A 209 7.18 0.98 10.28
CA GLN A 209 6.39 0.04 9.50
C GLN A 209 6.98 -1.37 9.49
N ILE A 210 6.09 -2.36 9.27
CA ILE A 210 6.37 -3.77 8.96
C ILE A 210 5.37 -4.26 7.93
N GLY A 211 5.68 -5.38 7.26
CA GLY A 211 4.73 -6.17 6.48
C GLY A 211 4.42 -7.49 7.17
N VAL A 212 3.22 -8.02 6.94
CA VAL A 212 2.80 -9.38 7.29
C VAL A 212 2.19 -9.98 6.04
N LEU A 213 2.81 -11.03 5.53
CA LEU A 213 2.33 -11.75 4.36
C LEU A 213 1.12 -12.60 4.71
N VAL A 214 0.38 -13.05 3.69
CA VAL A 214 -0.85 -13.81 3.85
C VAL A 214 -0.69 -15.13 4.61
N ASP A 215 0.52 -15.66 4.70
CA ASP A 215 0.90 -16.86 5.47
C ASP A 215 1.40 -16.55 6.90
N GLY A 216 1.27 -15.31 7.34
CA GLY A 216 1.70 -14.85 8.67
C GLY A 216 3.18 -14.49 8.78
N THR A 217 3.96 -14.64 7.70
CA THR A 217 5.39 -14.26 7.68
C THR A 217 5.55 -12.75 7.84
N VAL A 218 6.34 -12.33 8.82
CA VAL A 218 6.68 -10.92 9.04
C VAL A 218 7.89 -10.54 8.21
N VAL A 219 7.75 -9.43 7.48
CA VAL A 219 8.80 -8.82 6.62
C VAL A 219 9.08 -7.37 7.04
N PRO A 220 10.26 -6.81 6.75
CA PRO A 220 10.64 -5.48 7.21
C PRO A 220 9.77 -4.35 6.68
N CYS A 221 9.25 -4.47 5.46
CA CYS A 221 8.46 -3.44 4.79
C CYS A 221 7.49 -4.03 3.76
N CYS A 222 6.60 -3.19 3.22
CA CYS A 222 5.61 -3.58 2.20
C CYS A 222 6.21 -3.84 0.81
N LEU A 223 7.50 -3.59 0.58
CA LEU A 223 8.16 -3.84 -0.70
C LEU A 223 8.80 -5.23 -0.79
N ASP A 224 8.91 -5.96 0.32
CA ASP A 224 9.35 -7.35 0.33
C ASP A 224 8.19 -8.29 -0.07
N HIS A 225 7.85 -8.26 -1.35
CA HIS A 225 6.67 -8.89 -1.93
C HIS A 225 6.74 -10.42 -2.02
N ASN A 226 7.95 -10.99 -1.97
CA ASN A 226 8.17 -12.43 -1.98
C ASN A 226 8.50 -13.02 -0.60
N GLY A 227 8.78 -12.15 0.40
CA GLY A 227 9.24 -12.62 1.71
C GLY A 227 10.71 -13.04 1.70
N ASP A 228 11.55 -12.36 0.92
CA ASP A 228 12.99 -12.63 0.81
C ASP A 228 13.74 -12.31 2.11
N MET A 229 13.16 -11.47 2.94
CA MET A 229 13.70 -11.08 4.25
C MET A 229 12.77 -11.50 5.41
N PRO A 230 12.44 -12.80 5.58
CA PRO A 230 11.57 -13.24 6.66
C PRO A 230 12.22 -12.97 8.03
N LEU A 231 11.45 -12.36 8.93
CA LEU A 231 11.88 -12.06 10.31
C LEU A 231 11.34 -13.07 11.33
N GLY A 232 10.26 -13.76 11.00
CA GLY A 232 9.54 -14.74 11.80
C GLY A 232 8.10 -14.87 11.33
N ASN A 233 7.27 -15.61 12.06
CA ASN A 233 5.86 -15.83 11.71
C ASN A 233 4.94 -15.55 12.90
N LEU A 234 3.85 -14.78 12.67
CA LEU A 234 2.92 -14.38 13.72
C LEU A 234 2.03 -15.53 14.21
N TYR A 235 1.88 -16.61 13.47
CA TYR A 235 1.20 -17.81 13.99
C TYR A 235 2.03 -18.53 15.07
N GLU A 236 3.35 -18.39 15.03
CA GLU A 236 4.29 -19.10 15.89
C GLU A 236 4.84 -18.23 17.02
N GLN A 237 5.06 -16.93 16.76
CA GLN A 237 5.80 -16.03 17.63
C GLN A 237 5.00 -14.74 17.91
N SER A 238 5.27 -14.09 19.03
CA SER A 238 4.79 -12.72 19.26
C SER A 238 5.58 -11.72 18.40
N LEU A 239 4.95 -10.60 18.05
CA LEU A 239 5.64 -9.53 17.32
C LEU A 239 6.90 -9.06 18.05
N LYS A 240 6.85 -8.95 19.37
CA LYS A 240 8.02 -8.57 20.19
C LYS A 240 9.20 -9.54 20.03
N GLN A 241 8.95 -10.86 20.02
CA GLN A 241 10.00 -11.85 19.78
C GLN A 241 10.62 -11.69 18.39
N ILE A 242 9.78 -11.50 17.37
CA ILE A 242 10.20 -11.29 15.99
C ILE A 242 11.08 -10.05 15.86
N LEU A 243 10.63 -8.91 16.40
CA LEU A 243 11.35 -7.63 16.31
C LEU A 243 12.66 -7.59 17.13
N THR A 244 12.81 -8.49 18.10
CA THR A 244 14.05 -8.63 18.89
C THR A 244 14.96 -9.72 18.36
N SER A 245 14.64 -10.38 17.26
CA SER A 245 15.49 -11.36 16.59
C SER A 245 16.81 -10.75 16.11
N PRO A 246 17.90 -11.53 15.99
CA PRO A 246 19.18 -11.01 15.52
C PRO A 246 19.08 -10.33 14.14
N ARG A 247 18.30 -10.90 13.19
CA ARG A 247 18.11 -10.33 11.86
C ARG A 247 17.38 -8.98 11.90
N ALA A 248 16.27 -8.90 12.66
CA ALA A 248 15.51 -7.65 12.81
C ALA A 248 16.36 -6.54 13.43
N ARG A 249 17.17 -6.87 14.44
CA ARG A 249 18.10 -5.92 15.08
C ARG A 249 19.17 -5.45 14.10
N ALA A 250 19.80 -6.36 13.37
CA ALA A 250 20.83 -6.01 12.37
C ALA A 250 20.29 -5.06 11.30
N LEU A 251 19.07 -5.30 10.81
CA LEU A 251 18.37 -4.41 9.87
C LEU A 251 18.11 -3.02 10.48
N TYR A 252 17.54 -2.98 11.69
CA TYR A 252 17.24 -1.72 12.38
C TYR A 252 18.49 -0.90 12.63
N GLU A 253 19.58 -1.54 13.11
CA GLU A 253 20.88 -0.91 13.34
C GLU A 253 21.54 -0.45 12.03
N GLY A 254 21.43 -1.26 10.97
CA GLY A 254 21.90 -0.89 9.63
C GLY A 254 21.25 0.42 9.18
N PHE A 255 19.92 0.50 9.18
CA PHE A 255 19.22 1.72 8.83
C PHE A 255 19.48 2.89 9.78
N THR A 256 19.81 2.63 11.03
CA THR A 256 20.22 3.68 11.97
C THR A 256 21.56 4.31 11.57
N ARG A 257 22.43 3.51 10.97
CA ARG A 257 23.71 3.97 10.39
C ARG A 257 23.60 4.35 8.91
N HIS A 258 22.40 4.47 8.36
CA HIS A 258 22.12 4.74 6.94
C HIS A 258 22.69 3.70 5.99
N ALA A 259 22.77 2.43 6.39
CA ALA A 259 23.32 1.34 5.60
C ALA A 259 22.26 0.28 5.29
N ALA A 260 22.18 -0.15 4.02
CA ALA A 260 21.38 -1.29 3.58
C ALA A 260 22.18 -2.58 3.82
N VAL A 261 21.83 -3.34 4.87
CA VAL A 261 22.56 -4.55 5.27
C VAL A 261 22.04 -5.83 4.60
N GLU A 262 20.84 -5.81 4.04
CA GLU A 262 20.26 -6.96 3.34
C GLU A 262 20.39 -6.82 1.82
N PRO A 263 20.64 -7.92 1.09
CA PRO A 263 20.79 -7.88 -0.36
C PRO A 263 19.61 -7.25 -1.11
N LEU A 264 18.37 -7.50 -0.66
CA LEU A 264 17.17 -6.91 -1.27
C LEU A 264 17.11 -5.40 -1.03
N CYS A 265 17.50 -4.92 0.16
CA CYS A 265 17.53 -3.49 0.48
C CYS A 265 18.58 -2.73 -0.35
N GLN A 266 19.69 -3.38 -0.70
CA GLN A 266 20.72 -2.81 -1.58
C GLN A 266 20.25 -2.66 -3.03
N ARG A 267 19.14 -3.30 -3.40
CA ARG A 267 18.51 -3.29 -4.73
C ARG A 267 17.14 -2.62 -4.74
N CYS A 268 16.89 -1.74 -3.77
CA CYS A 268 15.60 -1.10 -3.60
C CYS A 268 15.55 0.26 -4.31
N GLY A 269 14.86 0.33 -5.46
CA GLY A 269 14.69 1.57 -6.22
C GLY A 269 13.94 2.66 -5.46
N TYR A 270 13.06 2.30 -4.53
CA TYR A 270 12.37 3.27 -3.67
C TYR A 270 13.34 4.05 -2.78
N SER A 271 14.36 3.41 -2.23
CA SER A 271 15.37 4.11 -1.41
C SER A 271 16.18 5.11 -2.23
N ALA A 272 16.48 4.75 -3.50
CA ALA A 272 17.19 5.62 -4.44
C ALA A 272 16.36 6.86 -4.83
N VAL A 273 15.06 6.70 -5.07
CA VAL A 273 14.15 7.82 -5.40
C VAL A 273 13.91 8.71 -4.19
N SER A 274 13.69 8.14 -3.00
CA SER A 274 13.35 8.90 -1.79
C SER A 274 14.43 9.90 -1.34
N LYS A 275 15.69 9.72 -1.75
CA LYS A 275 16.78 10.67 -1.48
C LYS A 275 16.67 11.94 -2.32
N ARG A 276 16.17 11.88 -3.56
CA ARG A 276 16.06 13.04 -4.45
C ARG A 276 15.17 14.13 -3.84
N PHE A 277 14.16 13.74 -3.07
CA PHE A 277 13.24 14.69 -2.43
C PHE A 277 13.86 15.44 -1.23
N ARG A 278 14.89 14.89 -0.56
CA ARG A 278 15.55 15.53 0.59
C ARG A 278 16.60 16.56 0.24
N LYS A 279 17.18 16.49 -0.95
CA LYS A 279 18.16 17.50 -1.41
C LYS A 279 17.51 18.80 -1.89
N ASN A 280 16.18 18.81 -2.08
CA ASN A 280 15.41 19.94 -2.59
C ASN A 280 14.42 20.54 -1.55
N SER A 281 14.48 20.14 -0.29
CA SER A 281 13.66 20.68 0.82
C SER A 281 14.49 21.44 1.86
#